data_9dc7f015e265cca70f89a58d4651b10d
#
_entry.id   9dc7f015e265cca70f89a58d4651b10d
#
_cell.length_a   1.000
_cell.length_b   1.000
_cell.length_c   1.000
_cell.angle_alpha   90.00
_cell.angle_beta   90.00
_cell.angle_gamma   90.00
#
_symmetry.space_group_name_H-M   'P 1'
#
loop_
_entity.id
_entity.type
_entity.pdbx_description
1 polymer ?
#
loop_
_entity_poly.entity_id
_entity_poly.type
_entity_poly.pdbx_seq_one_letter_code
_entity_poly.pdbx_strand_id
1 'polypeptide(L)'
;MNVVICGINGAMGRVLHEEIKTYDNINLIGSLSPRSGRFGQDIDGMPDVVIDFSNTANIDFLIEYATKNKCALLICTTGFSDEDKAKIKEAGKAIPVLLSSNTSLGINVFRKILKSISAELSTFDINIVEKH
;
A
#
# COMPACT_ATOMS: atom_id res chain seq x y z
N MET A 1 16.27 5.47 -5.88
CA MET A 1 15.31 4.38 -5.59
C MET A 1 14.31 4.30 -6.72
N ASN A 2 14.17 3.13 -7.32
CA ASN A 2 13.27 2.88 -8.45
C ASN A 2 11.90 2.39 -7.93
N VAL A 3 10.86 3.13 -8.27
CA VAL A 3 9.49 2.88 -7.79
C VAL A 3 8.60 2.46 -8.94
N VAL A 4 7.73 1.49 -8.66
CA VAL A 4 6.63 1.10 -9.54
C VAL A 4 5.32 1.31 -8.80
N ILE A 5 4.32 1.91 -9.45
CA ILE A 5 3.01 2.17 -8.83
C ILE A 5 1.97 1.24 -9.43
N CYS A 6 1.27 0.47 -8.61
CA CYS A 6 0.03 -0.19 -8.98
C CYS A 6 -1.15 0.70 -8.63
N GLY A 7 -2.03 0.97 -9.62
CA GLY A 7 -3.17 1.86 -9.44
C GLY A 7 -2.88 3.34 -9.67
N ILE A 8 -1.91 3.67 -10.53
CA ILE A 8 -1.48 5.06 -10.84
C ILE A 8 -2.62 5.97 -11.31
N ASN A 9 -3.66 5.42 -11.95
CA ASN A 9 -4.81 6.17 -12.44
C ASN A 9 -5.87 6.47 -11.36
N GLY A 10 -5.76 5.85 -10.18
CA GLY A 10 -6.62 6.13 -9.03
C GLY A 10 -6.30 7.47 -8.37
N ALA A 11 -7.17 7.91 -7.43
CA ALA A 11 -7.00 9.18 -6.73
C ALA A 11 -5.64 9.25 -6.02
N MET A 12 -5.30 8.26 -5.20
CA MET A 12 -4.03 8.21 -4.48
C MET A 12 -2.83 7.96 -5.39
N GLY A 13 -3.00 7.13 -6.43
CA GLY A 13 -1.93 6.88 -7.40
C GLY A 13 -1.49 8.15 -8.14
N ARG A 14 -2.43 9.03 -8.49
CA ARG A 14 -2.13 10.34 -9.11
C ARG A 14 -1.38 11.27 -8.15
N VAL A 15 -1.83 11.33 -6.91
CA VAL A 15 -1.15 12.15 -5.88
C VAL A 15 0.29 11.66 -5.68
N LEU A 16 0.47 10.36 -5.54
CA LEU A 16 1.80 9.76 -5.38
C LEU A 16 2.68 10.02 -6.61
N HIS A 17 2.11 9.93 -7.83
CA HIS A 17 2.83 10.22 -9.07
C HIS A 17 3.36 11.66 -9.09
N GLU A 18 2.56 12.64 -8.69
CA GLU A 18 3.00 14.03 -8.64
C GLU A 18 4.02 14.27 -7.50
N GLU A 19 3.80 13.64 -6.35
CA GLU A 19 4.70 13.79 -5.20
C GLU A 19 6.10 13.23 -5.49
N ILE A 20 6.21 12.07 -6.13
CA ILE A 20 7.50 11.46 -6.49
C ILE A 20 8.38 12.41 -7.31
N LYS A 21 7.78 13.24 -8.17
CA LYS A 21 8.53 14.20 -9.00
C LYS A 21 9.26 15.27 -8.19
N THR A 22 8.88 15.47 -6.93
CA THR A 22 9.52 16.45 -6.04
C THR A 22 10.78 15.93 -5.35
N TYR A 23 11.11 14.63 -5.53
CA TYR A 23 12.26 13.99 -4.91
C TYR A 23 13.31 13.56 -5.94
N ASP A 24 14.51 14.12 -5.87
CA ASP A 24 15.60 13.81 -6.81
C ASP A 24 16.12 12.38 -6.72
N ASN A 25 15.91 11.71 -5.59
CA ASN A 25 16.42 10.36 -5.30
C ASN A 25 15.39 9.25 -5.51
N ILE A 26 14.20 9.58 -6.04
CA ILE A 26 13.12 8.62 -6.33
C ILE A 26 12.78 8.69 -7.82
N ASN A 27 12.85 7.54 -8.49
CA ASN A 27 12.55 7.43 -9.92
C ASN A 27 11.30 6.57 -10.11
N LEU A 28 10.26 7.12 -10.70
CA LEU A 28 9.14 6.31 -11.17
C LEU A 28 9.53 5.66 -12.49
N ILE A 29 9.78 4.35 -12.47
CA ILE A 29 10.22 3.58 -13.66
C ILE A 29 9.06 2.90 -14.38
N GLY A 30 7.85 2.94 -13.84
CA GLY A 30 6.68 2.40 -14.51
C GLY A 30 5.47 2.20 -13.61
N SER A 31 4.43 1.62 -14.18
CA SER A 31 3.18 1.34 -13.46
C SER A 31 2.62 -0.03 -13.81
N LEU A 32 1.92 -0.62 -12.83
CA LEU A 32 1.17 -1.86 -12.98
C LEU A 32 -0.32 -1.56 -13.01
N SER A 33 -1.03 -2.21 -13.90
CA SER A 33 -2.49 -2.14 -13.97
C SER A 33 -3.03 -3.44 -14.56
N PRO A 34 -3.10 -4.54 -13.79
CA PRO A 34 -3.48 -5.86 -14.28
C PRO A 34 -4.84 -5.86 -14.98
N ARG A 35 -5.81 -5.08 -14.48
CA ARG A 35 -7.13 -4.92 -15.12
C ARG A 35 -7.06 -4.32 -16.53
N SER A 36 -6.02 -3.56 -16.84
CA SER A 36 -5.82 -2.92 -18.15
C SER A 36 -4.74 -3.64 -18.97
N GLY A 37 -4.34 -4.86 -18.60
CA GLY A 37 -3.33 -5.65 -19.28
C GLY A 37 -1.89 -5.14 -19.10
N ARG A 38 -1.63 -4.24 -18.14
CA ARG A 38 -0.27 -3.77 -17.84
C ARG A 38 0.33 -4.60 -16.73
N PHE A 39 1.12 -5.59 -17.10
CA PHE A 39 1.76 -6.54 -16.20
C PHE A 39 3.24 -6.24 -15.95
N GLY A 40 3.71 -5.05 -16.35
CA GLY A 40 5.10 -4.63 -16.16
C GLY A 40 6.01 -4.86 -17.37
N GLN A 41 5.45 -5.15 -18.54
CA GLN A 41 6.22 -5.36 -19.77
C GLN A 41 6.99 -4.10 -20.21
N ASP A 42 6.43 -2.92 -19.89
CA ASP A 42 6.98 -1.61 -20.27
C ASP A 42 7.84 -0.98 -19.16
N ILE A 43 8.18 -1.75 -18.12
CA ILE A 43 9.01 -1.25 -17.02
C ILE A 43 10.48 -1.44 -17.39
N ASP A 44 11.17 -0.33 -17.55
CA ASP A 44 12.60 -0.32 -17.84
C ASP A 44 13.43 -0.28 -16.56
N GLY A 45 14.12 -1.38 -16.28
CA GLY A 45 14.98 -1.53 -15.12
C GLY A 45 14.39 -2.38 -13.98
N MET A 46 15.14 -2.50 -12.90
CA MET A 46 14.75 -3.26 -11.72
C MET A 46 14.06 -2.36 -10.69
N PRO A 47 12.85 -2.68 -10.24
CA PRO A 47 12.20 -1.93 -9.16
C PRO A 47 12.87 -2.23 -7.82
N ASP A 48 13.01 -1.21 -6.99
CA ASP A 48 13.34 -1.36 -5.57
C ASP A 48 12.09 -1.62 -4.74
N VAL A 49 10.96 -1.00 -5.14
CA VAL A 49 9.68 -1.12 -4.45
C VAL A 49 8.49 -1.00 -5.41
N VAL A 50 7.47 -1.83 -5.17
CA VAL A 50 6.13 -1.65 -5.72
C VAL A 50 5.23 -1.03 -4.66
N ILE A 51 4.54 0.06 -5.01
CA ILE A 51 3.58 0.74 -4.14
C ILE A 51 2.17 0.51 -4.71
N ASP A 52 1.30 -0.10 -3.91
CA ASP A 52 -0.05 -0.50 -4.32
C ASP A 52 -1.13 0.38 -3.70
N PHE A 53 -1.85 1.12 -4.58
CA PHE A 53 -3.09 1.83 -4.30
C PHE A 53 -4.18 1.39 -5.29
N SER A 54 -4.39 0.08 -5.43
CA SER A 54 -5.24 -0.43 -6.51
C SER A 54 -6.50 -1.16 -6.00
N ASN A 55 -6.49 -2.46 -6.02
CA ASN A 55 -7.62 -3.31 -5.66
C ASN A 55 -7.14 -4.63 -5.08
N THR A 56 -7.89 -5.19 -4.13
CA THR A 56 -7.56 -6.47 -3.48
C THR A 56 -7.40 -7.62 -4.47
N ALA A 57 -8.15 -7.62 -5.57
CA ALA A 57 -8.04 -8.64 -6.63
C ALA A 57 -6.66 -8.70 -7.31
N ASN A 58 -5.80 -7.71 -7.10
CA ASN A 58 -4.47 -7.68 -7.69
C ASN A 58 -3.39 -8.34 -6.80
N ILE A 59 -3.75 -8.79 -5.59
CA ILE A 59 -2.75 -9.16 -4.59
C ILE A 59 -1.87 -10.35 -5.01
N ASP A 60 -2.46 -11.39 -5.58
CA ASP A 60 -1.72 -12.57 -6.02
C ASP A 60 -0.68 -12.19 -7.10
N PHE A 61 -1.09 -11.36 -8.07
CA PHE A 61 -0.19 -10.83 -9.09
C PHE A 61 0.92 -9.96 -8.50
N LEU A 62 0.60 -9.09 -7.55
CA LEU A 62 1.60 -8.20 -6.92
C LEU A 62 2.63 -8.97 -6.12
N ILE A 63 2.22 -10.00 -5.39
CA ILE A 63 3.12 -10.89 -4.65
C ILE A 63 4.04 -11.62 -5.63
N GLU A 64 3.49 -12.20 -6.70
CA GLU A 64 4.28 -12.89 -7.72
C GLU A 64 5.28 -11.95 -8.37
N TYR A 65 4.82 -10.77 -8.80
CA TYR A 65 5.66 -9.76 -9.45
C TYR A 65 6.80 -9.30 -8.52
N ALA A 66 6.49 -8.93 -7.28
CA ALA A 66 7.49 -8.45 -6.33
C ALA A 66 8.50 -9.53 -5.94
N THR A 67 8.05 -10.77 -5.76
CA THR A 67 8.92 -11.92 -5.45
C THR A 67 9.86 -12.23 -6.62
N LYS A 68 9.34 -12.26 -7.84
CA LYS A 68 10.13 -12.49 -9.06
C LYS A 68 11.22 -11.43 -9.26
N ASN A 69 10.89 -10.18 -9.01
CA ASN A 69 11.82 -9.05 -9.16
C ASN A 69 12.66 -8.78 -7.90
N LYS A 70 12.44 -9.54 -6.81
CA LYS A 70 13.12 -9.38 -5.50
C LYS A 70 13.04 -7.96 -4.96
N CYS A 71 11.91 -7.28 -5.16
CA CYS A 71 11.68 -5.91 -4.70
C CYS A 71 10.74 -5.87 -3.50
N ALA A 72 10.77 -4.77 -2.76
CA ALA A 72 9.83 -4.54 -1.66
C ALA A 72 8.40 -4.33 -2.16
N LEU A 73 7.41 -4.66 -1.33
CA LEU A 73 5.99 -4.46 -1.61
C LEU A 73 5.33 -3.64 -0.50
N LEU A 74 4.93 -2.40 -0.84
CA LEU A 74 4.15 -1.53 0.03
C LEU A 74 2.67 -1.57 -0.39
N ILE A 75 1.83 -2.16 0.43
CA ILE A 75 0.41 -2.35 0.16
C ILE A 75 -0.40 -1.33 0.97
N CYS A 76 -1.02 -0.38 0.27
CA CYS A 76 -1.91 0.64 0.83
C CYS A 76 -3.38 0.39 0.47
N THR A 77 -3.66 -0.58 -0.39
CA THR A 77 -5.01 -1.06 -0.68
C THR A 77 -5.66 -1.63 0.59
N THR A 78 -6.94 -1.37 0.79
CA THR A 78 -7.72 -1.80 1.95
C THR A 78 -8.77 -2.84 1.58
N GLY A 79 -9.31 -3.55 2.58
CA GLY A 79 -10.42 -4.48 2.38
C GLY A 79 -9.99 -5.92 2.05
N PHE A 80 -8.77 -6.30 2.34
CA PHE A 80 -8.30 -7.68 2.17
C PHE A 80 -9.02 -8.66 3.10
N SER A 81 -9.33 -9.84 2.56
CA SER A 81 -9.79 -10.99 3.33
C SER A 81 -8.68 -11.50 4.27
N ASP A 82 -9.05 -12.36 5.22
CA ASP A 82 -8.04 -12.98 6.09
C ASP A 82 -7.15 -13.96 5.32
N GLU A 83 -7.68 -14.57 4.25
CA GLU A 83 -6.89 -15.40 3.32
C GLU A 83 -5.82 -14.56 2.60
N ASP A 84 -6.20 -13.38 2.06
CA ASP A 84 -5.25 -12.48 1.41
C ASP A 84 -4.17 -12.00 2.38
N LYS A 85 -4.56 -11.65 3.61
CA LYS A 85 -3.61 -11.26 4.66
C LYS A 85 -2.63 -12.39 5.01
N ALA A 86 -3.09 -13.64 4.99
CA ALA A 86 -2.22 -14.80 5.18
C ALA A 86 -1.19 -14.93 4.04
N LYS A 87 -1.62 -14.75 2.77
CA LYS A 87 -0.73 -14.75 1.61
C LYS A 87 0.30 -13.61 1.69
N ILE A 88 -0.13 -12.41 2.06
CA ILE A 88 0.75 -11.24 2.24
C ILE A 88 1.81 -11.52 3.32
N LYS A 89 1.38 -12.11 4.45
CA LYS A 89 2.30 -12.48 5.54
C LYS A 89 3.31 -13.54 5.08
N GLU A 90 2.89 -14.52 4.28
CA GLU A 90 3.78 -15.55 3.74
C GLU A 90 4.81 -14.94 2.78
N ALA A 91 4.38 -14.04 1.89
CA ALA A 91 5.27 -13.31 0.99
C ALA A 91 6.36 -12.53 1.75
N GLY A 92 6.04 -12.03 2.94
CA GLY A 92 6.97 -11.34 3.83
C GLY A 92 8.16 -12.18 4.30
N LYS A 93 8.15 -13.50 4.09
CA LYS A 93 9.32 -14.37 4.34
C LYS A 93 10.36 -14.31 3.22
N ALA A 94 9.94 -13.95 2.01
CA ALA A 94 10.79 -13.92 0.82
C ALA A 94 11.24 -12.51 0.43
N ILE A 95 10.40 -11.51 0.63
CA ILE A 95 10.64 -10.10 0.28
C ILE A 95 10.19 -9.16 1.43
N PRO A 96 10.72 -7.94 1.52
CA PRO A 96 10.19 -6.94 2.44
C PRO A 96 8.74 -6.57 2.06
N VAL A 97 7.79 -6.75 2.97
CA VAL A 97 6.38 -6.39 2.77
C VAL A 97 5.90 -5.51 3.91
N LEU A 98 5.27 -4.39 3.55
CA LEU A 98 4.55 -3.53 4.48
C LEU A 98 3.08 -3.43 4.03
N LEU A 99 2.18 -3.96 4.85
CA LEU A 99 0.74 -3.78 4.70
C LEU A 99 0.27 -2.66 5.64
N SER A 100 -0.17 -1.53 5.08
CA SER A 100 -0.64 -0.39 5.86
C SER A 100 -1.95 0.14 5.28
N SER A 101 -3.04 -0.10 5.98
CA SER A 101 -4.36 0.43 5.62
C SER A 101 -4.50 1.93 5.88
N ASN A 102 -3.55 2.53 6.60
CA ASN A 102 -3.63 3.93 6.98
C ASN A 102 -2.25 4.56 7.15
N THR A 103 -1.85 5.30 6.14
CA THR A 103 -0.58 6.05 6.11
C THR A 103 -0.77 7.52 6.53
N SER A 104 -2.01 7.96 6.81
CA SER A 104 -2.30 9.33 7.23
C SER A 104 -1.74 9.63 8.63
N LEU A 105 -0.91 10.68 8.73
CA LEU A 105 -0.40 11.15 10.01
C LEU A 105 -1.54 11.55 10.95
N GLY A 106 -2.55 12.26 10.45
CA GLY A 106 -3.71 12.70 11.23
C GLY A 106 -4.46 11.55 11.88
N ILE A 107 -4.76 10.50 11.12
CA ILE A 107 -5.44 9.31 11.63
C ILE A 107 -4.56 8.56 12.65
N ASN A 108 -3.26 8.47 12.42
CA ASN A 108 -2.35 7.81 13.38
C ASN A 108 -2.26 8.59 14.71
N VAL A 109 -2.23 9.92 14.66
CA VAL A 109 -2.30 10.78 15.84
C VAL A 109 -3.64 10.60 16.56
N PHE A 110 -4.75 10.64 15.82
CA PHE A 110 -6.09 10.44 16.38
C PHE A 110 -6.22 9.07 17.08
N ARG A 111 -5.75 8.00 16.45
CA ARG A 111 -5.72 6.66 17.07
C ARG A 111 -4.89 6.61 18.35
N LYS A 112 -3.76 7.32 18.41
CA LYS A 112 -2.96 7.42 19.63
C LYS A 112 -3.73 8.12 20.75
N ILE A 113 -4.41 9.24 20.43
CA ILE A 113 -5.25 9.97 21.40
C ILE A 113 -6.37 9.06 21.90
N LEU A 114 -7.13 8.41 21.00
CA LEU A 114 -8.19 7.49 21.41
C LEU A 114 -7.69 6.38 22.32
N LYS A 115 -6.54 5.78 22.01
CA LYS A 115 -5.95 4.75 22.87
C LYS A 115 -5.55 5.28 24.25
N SER A 116 -5.05 6.51 24.36
CA SER A 116 -4.63 7.09 25.63
C SER A 116 -5.80 7.42 26.55
N ILE A 117 -6.93 7.86 25.97
CA ILE A 117 -8.10 8.27 26.78
C ILE A 117 -9.12 7.15 27.01
N SER A 118 -9.10 6.07 26.19
CA SER A 118 -10.09 5.00 26.30
C SER A 118 -10.05 4.26 27.64
N ALA A 119 -8.89 4.15 28.26
CA ALA A 119 -8.75 3.55 29.58
C ALA A 119 -9.40 4.43 30.67
N GLU A 120 -9.22 5.73 30.59
CA GLU A 120 -9.80 6.71 31.51
C GLU A 120 -11.32 6.81 31.35
N LEU A 121 -11.82 6.59 30.14
CA LEU A 121 -13.24 6.62 29.79
C LEU A 121 -13.91 5.24 29.82
N SER A 122 -13.30 4.24 30.46
CA SER A 122 -13.78 2.85 30.46
C SER A 122 -15.19 2.64 31.05
N THR A 123 -15.70 3.59 31.80
CA THR A 123 -17.06 3.58 32.38
C THR A 123 -18.10 4.31 31.54
N PHE A 124 -17.70 4.89 30.43
CA PHE A 124 -18.57 5.62 29.48
C PHE A 124 -18.85 4.79 28.24
N ASP A 125 -20.03 4.98 27.67
CA ASP A 125 -20.33 4.46 26.34
C ASP A 125 -19.58 5.28 25.29
N ILE A 126 -18.72 4.60 24.50
CA ILE A 126 -17.90 5.23 23.46
C ILE A 126 -18.45 4.84 22.08
N ASN A 127 -18.89 5.82 21.30
CA ASN A 127 -19.29 5.64 19.92
C ASN A 127 -18.28 6.33 18.99
N ILE A 128 -17.81 5.60 17.98
CA ILE A 128 -16.97 6.14 16.90
C ILE A 128 -17.78 6.13 15.62
N VAL A 129 -17.97 7.32 15.02
CA VAL A 129 -18.64 7.46 13.74
C VAL A 129 -17.61 7.90 12.71
N GLU A 130 -17.42 7.10 11.67
CA GLU A 130 -16.56 7.41 10.54
C GLU A 130 -17.41 7.59 9.28
N LYS A 131 -17.10 8.62 8.52
CA LYS A 131 -17.64 8.83 7.18
C LYS A 131 -16.49 8.72 6.18
N HIS A 132 -16.52 7.61 5.47
CA HIS A 132 -15.50 7.28 4.45
C HIS A 132 -16.01 7.57 3.04
#